data_b3d219217e32921ab486f9fee7d943f6
#
_entry.id   b3d219217e32921ab486f9fee7d943f6
#
_cell.length_a   1.000
_cell.length_b   1.000
_cell.length_c   1.000
_cell.angle_alpha   90.00
_cell.angle_beta   90.00
_cell.angle_gamma   90.00
#
_symmetry.space_group_name_H-M   'P 1'
#
loop_
_entity.id
_entity.type
_entity.pdbx_description
1 polymer ?
#
loop_
_entity_poly.entity_id
_entity_poly.type
_entity_poly.pdbx_seq_one_letter_code
_entity_poly.pdbx_strand_id
1 'polypeptide(L)'
;IKWLQEKRSWPLSLMMSETEIKIGTVKFRCDIVCYNKQLEPQMIVECKAPDVKITEKTFEQIWKYALILKVKWLAITNGVTTFACEYNDDAGKYLFIKDVPQYIA
;
A
#
# COMPACT_ATOMS: atom_id res chain seq x y z
N ILE A 1 7.24 5.76 -6.82
CA ILE A 1 6.66 5.26 -8.08
C ILE A 1 7.73 4.64 -8.98
N LYS A 2 8.79 5.38 -9.24
CA LYS A 2 9.89 4.88 -10.07
C LYS A 2 10.49 3.58 -9.51
N TRP A 3 10.66 3.51 -8.21
CA TRP A 3 11.14 2.32 -7.51
C TRP A 3 10.22 1.11 -7.71
N LEU A 4 8.91 1.31 -7.59
CA LEU A 4 7.94 0.25 -7.83
C LEU A 4 7.98 -0.24 -9.26
N GLN A 5 8.10 0.66 -10.23
CA GLN A 5 8.17 0.35 -11.64
C GLN A 5 9.44 -0.42 -11.99
N GLU A 6 10.59 0.06 -11.54
CA GLU A 6 11.90 -0.51 -11.89
C GLU A 6 12.23 -1.78 -11.11
N LYS A 7 11.91 -1.83 -9.82
CA LYS A 7 12.32 -2.91 -8.93
C LYS A 7 11.26 -3.97 -8.69
N ARG A 8 9.99 -3.62 -8.86
CA ARG A 8 8.86 -4.52 -8.57
C ARG A 8 7.93 -4.71 -9.76
N SER A 9 8.31 -4.21 -10.92
CA SER A 9 7.59 -4.40 -12.21
C SER A 9 6.13 -3.92 -12.20
N TRP A 10 5.78 -2.99 -11.30
CA TRP A 10 4.44 -2.41 -11.31
C TRP A 10 4.30 -1.43 -12.46
N PRO A 11 3.33 -1.65 -13.39
CA PRO A 11 3.14 -0.73 -14.51
C PRO A 11 2.70 0.65 -14.03
N LEU A 12 3.33 1.69 -14.56
CA LEU A 12 2.97 3.07 -14.22
C LEU A 12 1.50 3.37 -14.51
N SER A 13 0.96 2.80 -15.57
CA SER A 13 -0.44 2.96 -15.95
C SER A 13 -1.44 2.38 -14.95
N LEU A 14 -0.98 1.50 -14.05
CA LEU A 14 -1.81 0.89 -13.00
C LEU A 14 -1.55 1.47 -11.61
N MET A 15 -0.81 2.58 -11.53
CA MET A 15 -0.54 3.28 -10.28
C MET A 15 -1.16 4.67 -10.29
N MET A 16 -1.78 5.06 -9.19
CA MET A 16 -2.31 6.41 -9.00
C MET A 16 -1.68 7.02 -7.75
N SER A 17 -1.11 8.22 -7.91
CA SER A 17 -0.49 8.98 -6.83
C SER A 17 -1.49 9.91 -6.19
N GLU A 18 -1.35 10.15 -4.89
CA GLU A 18 -2.16 11.11 -4.12
C GLU A 18 -3.66 10.91 -4.34
N THR A 19 -4.09 9.67 -4.33
CA THR A 19 -5.49 9.31 -4.59
C THR A 19 -6.35 9.57 -3.37
N GLU A 20 -7.39 10.37 -3.55
CA GLU A 20 -8.45 10.53 -2.56
C GLU A 20 -9.47 9.41 -2.75
N ILE A 21 -9.77 8.69 -1.68
CA ILE A 21 -10.74 7.61 -1.70
C ILE A 21 -11.90 7.98 -0.79
N LYS A 22 -13.12 7.82 -1.31
CA LYS A 22 -14.33 8.10 -0.56
C LYS A 22 -15.12 6.81 -0.37
N ILE A 23 -15.38 6.48 0.89
CA ILE A 23 -16.22 5.33 1.25
C ILE A 23 -17.35 5.85 2.14
N GLY A 24 -18.58 5.86 1.60
CA GLY A 24 -19.69 6.48 2.29
C GLY A 24 -19.44 7.97 2.49
N THR A 25 -19.41 8.42 3.74
CA THR A 25 -19.13 9.81 4.12
C THR A 25 -17.66 10.02 4.50
N VAL A 26 -16.86 8.94 4.55
CA VAL A 26 -15.46 9.00 4.96
C VAL A 26 -14.57 9.21 3.74
N LYS A 27 -13.70 10.21 3.82
CA LYS A 27 -12.68 10.50 2.80
C LYS A 27 -11.31 10.24 3.40
N PHE A 28 -10.43 9.61 2.64
CA PHE A 28 -9.04 9.46 3.03
C PHE A 28 -8.14 9.48 1.80
N ARG A 29 -6.86 9.81 2.02
CA ARG A 29 -5.87 9.89 0.94
C ARG A 29 -4.86 8.78 1.09
N CYS A 30 -4.53 8.17 -0.04
CA CYS A 30 -3.42 7.25 -0.16
C CYS A 30 -2.37 7.88 -1.05
N ASP A 31 -1.09 7.76 -0.69
CA ASP A 31 -0.03 8.34 -1.49
C ASP A 31 0.11 7.64 -2.83
N ILE A 32 0.04 6.31 -2.85
CA ILE A 32 0.05 5.53 -4.08
C ILE A 32 -0.94 4.37 -3.91
N VAL A 33 -1.74 4.15 -4.94
CA VAL A 33 -2.60 2.96 -5.03
C VAL A 33 -2.22 2.21 -6.30
N CYS A 34 -1.94 0.92 -6.16
CA CYS A 34 -1.59 0.04 -7.28
C CYS A 34 -2.79 -0.85 -7.60
N TYR A 35 -3.14 -0.91 -8.87
CA TYR A 35 -4.31 -1.64 -9.37
C TYR A 35 -3.90 -2.84 -10.21
N ASN A 36 -4.81 -3.82 -10.33
CA ASN A 36 -4.68 -4.87 -11.32
C ASN A 36 -5.26 -4.41 -12.68
N LYS A 37 -5.24 -5.28 -13.69
CA LYS A 37 -5.78 -4.96 -15.02
C LYS A 37 -7.28 -4.70 -15.02
N GLN A 38 -8.00 -5.23 -14.05
CA GLN A 38 -9.43 -5.00 -13.88
C GLN A 38 -9.73 -3.73 -13.09
N LEU A 39 -8.70 -2.92 -12.80
CA LEU A 39 -8.78 -1.68 -12.02
C LEU A 39 -9.27 -1.89 -10.60
N GLU A 40 -8.96 -3.04 -10.02
CA GLU A 40 -9.21 -3.31 -8.61
C GLU A 40 -7.97 -2.97 -7.80
N PRO A 41 -8.11 -2.23 -6.67
CA PRO A 41 -6.96 -1.92 -5.82
C PRO A 41 -6.30 -3.18 -5.27
N GLN A 42 -4.99 -3.29 -5.41
CA GLN A 42 -4.23 -4.44 -4.94
C GLN A 42 -3.26 -4.08 -3.82
N MET A 43 -2.72 -2.87 -3.84
CA MET A 43 -1.74 -2.43 -2.87
C MET A 43 -1.85 -0.95 -2.61
N ILE A 44 -1.70 -0.57 -1.34
CA ILE A 44 -1.53 0.82 -0.92
C ILE A 44 -0.08 1.00 -0.52
N VAL A 45 0.55 2.06 -1.00
CA VAL A 45 1.89 2.47 -0.55
C VAL A 45 1.78 3.82 0.11
N GLU A 46 2.21 3.89 1.37
CA GLU A 46 2.25 5.13 2.13
C GLU A 46 3.70 5.60 2.22
N CYS A 47 3.95 6.84 1.80
CA CYS A 47 5.28 7.44 1.81
C CYS A 47 5.40 8.43 2.96
N LYS A 48 6.45 8.30 3.76
CA LYS A 48 6.76 9.20 4.85
C LYS A 48 8.08 9.91 4.57
N ALA A 49 8.30 11.07 5.20
CA ALA A 49 9.57 11.78 5.06
C ALA A 49 10.72 10.94 5.64
N PRO A 50 11.97 11.11 5.13
CA PRO A 50 13.10 10.28 5.55
C PRO A 50 13.41 10.32 7.05
N ASP A 51 13.07 11.40 7.72
CA ASP A 51 13.28 11.58 9.16
C ASP A 51 12.14 11.01 10.02
N VAL A 52 11.05 10.56 9.41
CA VAL A 52 9.92 9.98 10.12
C VAL A 52 10.19 8.52 10.41
N LYS A 53 10.15 8.15 11.69
CA LYS A 53 10.31 6.77 12.12
C LYS A 53 9.02 6.00 11.92
N ILE A 54 9.10 4.87 11.23
CA ILE A 54 7.95 3.99 11.02
C ILE A 54 7.78 3.09 12.24
N THR A 55 6.63 3.18 12.90
CA THR A 55 6.29 2.43 14.11
C THR A 55 5.00 1.64 13.90
N GLU A 56 4.62 0.84 14.91
CA GLU A 56 3.34 0.14 14.90
C GLU A 56 2.16 1.10 14.76
N LYS A 57 2.24 2.29 15.37
CA LYS A 57 1.19 3.31 15.23
C LYS A 57 1.02 3.76 13.79
N THR A 58 2.11 3.84 13.04
CA THR A 58 2.06 4.18 11.63
C THR A 58 1.23 3.15 10.87
N PHE A 59 1.45 1.86 11.13
CA PHE A 59 0.66 0.79 10.52
C PHE A 59 -0.79 0.82 10.95
N GLU A 60 -1.06 1.06 12.24
CA GLU A 60 -2.44 1.11 12.76
C GLU A 60 -3.29 2.18 12.08
N GLN A 61 -2.70 3.30 11.71
CA GLN A 61 -3.41 4.36 11.00
C GLN A 61 -3.79 3.98 9.58
N ILE A 62 -2.97 3.17 8.93
CA ILE A 62 -3.08 2.88 7.49
C ILE A 62 -3.82 1.57 7.24
N TRP A 63 -3.61 0.55 8.06
CA TRP A 63 -4.22 -0.76 7.83
C TRP A 63 -5.75 -0.73 7.88
N LYS A 64 -6.33 0.23 8.62
CA LYS A 64 -7.78 0.42 8.65
C LYS A 64 -8.32 0.74 7.27
N TYR A 65 -7.63 1.60 6.53
CA TYR A 65 -8.00 1.94 5.16
C TYR A 65 -7.78 0.77 4.22
N ALA A 66 -6.69 0.05 4.41
CA ALA A 66 -6.40 -1.14 3.63
C ALA A 66 -7.50 -2.20 3.78
N LEU A 67 -8.01 -2.41 5.00
CA LEU A 67 -9.12 -3.32 5.26
C LEU A 67 -10.40 -2.89 4.57
N ILE A 68 -10.71 -1.59 4.61
CA ILE A 68 -11.92 -1.05 3.97
C ILE A 68 -11.86 -1.24 2.46
N LEU A 69 -10.70 -0.97 1.86
CA LEU A 69 -10.49 -1.14 0.42
C LEU A 69 -10.33 -2.60 0.00
N LYS A 70 -10.11 -3.49 0.97
CA LYS A 70 -9.85 -4.91 0.72
C LYS A 70 -8.64 -5.15 -0.18
N VAL A 71 -7.61 -4.30 -0.02
CA VAL A 71 -6.35 -4.50 -0.74
C VAL A 71 -5.58 -5.67 -0.15
N LYS A 72 -4.87 -6.39 -1.01
CA LYS A 72 -4.10 -7.55 -0.58
C LYS A 72 -2.80 -7.16 0.13
N TRP A 73 -2.21 -6.04 -0.26
CA TRP A 73 -0.91 -5.61 0.26
C TRP A 73 -0.92 -4.17 0.74
N LEU A 74 -0.07 -3.91 1.71
CA LEU A 74 0.15 -2.59 2.28
C LEU A 74 1.66 -2.41 2.44
N ALA A 75 2.19 -1.31 1.95
CA ALA A 75 3.60 -0.95 2.14
C ALA A 75 3.72 0.44 2.73
N ILE A 76 4.69 0.63 3.61
CA ILE A 76 5.02 1.92 4.20
C ILE A 76 6.52 2.13 4.04
N THR A 77 6.91 3.26 3.50
CA THR A 77 8.32 3.60 3.30
C THR A 77 8.61 5.04 3.70
N ASN A 78 9.80 5.27 4.24
CA ASN A 78 10.34 6.62 4.44
C ASN A 78 11.55 6.90 3.54
N GLY A 79 11.76 6.06 2.53
CA GLY A 79 12.90 6.17 1.63
C GLY A 79 14.17 5.49 2.14
N VAL A 80 14.27 5.25 3.45
CA VAL A 80 15.40 4.58 4.10
C VAL A 80 15.00 3.15 4.49
N THR A 81 13.82 3.02 5.08
CA THR A 81 13.27 1.75 5.54
C THR A 81 11.92 1.53 4.90
N THR A 82 11.66 0.32 4.46
CA THR A 82 10.37 -0.06 3.85
C THR A 82 9.85 -1.31 4.54
N PHE A 83 8.59 -1.26 4.94
CA PHE A 83 7.87 -2.40 5.50
C PHE A 83 6.70 -2.76 4.61
N ALA A 84 6.44 -4.04 4.46
CA ALA A 84 5.32 -4.53 3.67
C ALA A 84 4.52 -5.56 4.46
N CYS A 85 3.21 -5.58 4.21
CA CYS A 85 2.27 -6.52 4.82
C CYS A 85 1.39 -7.14 3.75
N GLU A 86 0.97 -8.36 3.98
CA GLU A 86 -0.01 -9.07 3.16
C GLU A 86 -1.19 -9.49 4.03
N TYR A 87 -2.40 -9.33 3.51
CA TYR A 87 -3.58 -9.77 4.22
C TYR A 87 -3.62 -11.30 4.29
N ASN A 88 -3.74 -11.82 5.51
CA ASN A 88 -3.83 -13.26 5.75
C ASN A 88 -5.27 -13.60 6.13
N ASP A 89 -5.94 -14.36 5.28
CA ASP A 89 -7.35 -14.73 5.49
C ASP A 89 -7.56 -15.56 6.76
N ASP A 90 -6.63 -16.46 7.05
CA ASP A 90 -6.72 -17.33 8.22
C ASP A 90 -6.58 -16.54 9.52
N ALA A 91 -5.66 -15.58 9.54
CA ALA A 91 -5.43 -14.73 10.70
C ALA A 91 -6.43 -13.56 10.79
N GLY A 92 -7.08 -13.20 9.68
CA GLY A 92 -8.00 -12.07 9.61
C GLY A 92 -7.31 -10.71 9.76
N LYS A 93 -6.04 -10.62 9.41
CA LYS A 93 -5.24 -9.41 9.55
C LYS A 93 -4.07 -9.38 8.58
N TYR A 94 -3.43 -8.20 8.49
CA TYR A 94 -2.19 -8.04 7.73
C TYR A 94 -1.01 -8.55 8.53
N LEU A 95 -0.17 -9.36 7.87
CA LEU A 95 1.06 -9.89 8.44
C LEU A 95 2.24 -9.34 7.64
N PHE A 96 3.35 -9.09 8.33
CA PHE A 96 4.58 -8.63 7.68
C PHE A 96 5.11 -9.65 6.70
N ILE A 97 5.55 -9.16 5.54
CA ILE A 97 6.26 -9.97 4.55
C ILE A 97 7.65 -9.35 4.32
N LYS A 98 8.55 -10.14 3.75
CA LYS A 98 9.95 -9.74 3.62
C LYS A 98 10.14 -8.54 2.70
N ASP A 99 9.48 -8.55 1.55
CA ASP A 99 9.63 -7.51 0.54
C ASP A 99 8.29 -7.11 -0.05
N VAL A 100 8.24 -5.91 -0.63
CA VAL A 100 7.09 -5.46 -1.41
C VAL A 100 6.88 -6.43 -2.58
N PRO A 101 5.65 -6.91 -2.80
CA PRO A 101 5.40 -7.90 -3.85
C PRO A 101 5.62 -7.31 -5.24
N GLN A 102 6.07 -8.16 -6.15
CA GLN A 102 6.16 -7.80 -7.56
C GLN A 102 4.79 -7.90 -8.22
N TYR A 103 4.57 -7.07 -9.23
CA TYR A 103 3.39 -7.16 -10.05
C TYR A 103 3.42 -8.45 -10.88
N ILE A 104 2.32 -9.18 -10.86
CA ILE A 104 2.11 -10.39 -11.65
C ILE A 104 0.93 -10.11 -12.58
N ALA A 105 1.21 -10.19 -13.87
CA ALA A 105 0.21 -9.92 -14.91
C ALA A 105 -0.89 -10.98 -14.94
#